data_9cf6718751feceaabac0cc0a5c14d0ba
#
_entry.id   9cf6718751feceaabac0cc0a5c14d0ba
#
_cell.length_a   1.000
_cell.length_b   1.000
_cell.length_c   1.000
_cell.angle_alpha   90.00
_cell.angle_beta   90.00
_cell.angle_gamma   90.00
#
_symmetry.space_group_name_H-M   'P 1'
#
loop_
_entity.id
_entity.type
_entity.pdbx_description
1 polymer ?
#
loop_
_entity_poly.entity_id
_entity_poly.type
_entity_poly.pdbx_seq_one_letter_code
_entity_poly.pdbx_strand_id
1 'polypeptide(L)'
;EMNSLSKGHSMAGWRVGVVVGKKEWIDSILTFKSNMDSGMFYPIQAAADTALALGEEWFEELNGIYYGREKQAYALLDALGCKYREHQAGLFVWAELPESYEGDSFAFSDEVMDKCDVFLTPGGIFGSEGNRYIRLTLCCPEELLKKATDNIIAKFGK
;
A
#
# COMPACT_ATOMS: atom_id res chain seq x y z
N GLU A 1 21.26 6.06 -4.26
CA GLU A 1 19.86 5.70 -4.49
C GLU A 1 19.61 4.25 -4.09
N MET A 2 18.49 3.99 -3.46
CA MET A 2 18.00 2.63 -3.17
C MET A 2 16.66 2.44 -3.86
N ASN A 3 16.47 1.32 -4.54
CA ASN A 3 15.24 0.98 -5.22
C ASN A 3 14.85 -0.48 -4.95
N SER A 4 13.59 -0.81 -5.15
CA SER A 4 13.06 -2.14 -4.90
C SER A 4 12.03 -2.53 -5.96
N LEU A 5 12.07 -3.78 -6.40
CA LEU A 5 11.07 -4.34 -7.32
C LEU A 5 9.79 -4.79 -6.60
N SER A 6 9.75 -4.67 -5.27
CA SER A 6 8.64 -5.18 -4.44
C SER A 6 7.28 -4.60 -4.82
N LYS A 7 7.21 -3.31 -5.19
CA LYS A 7 5.95 -2.61 -5.45
C LYS A 7 5.71 -2.39 -6.93
N GLY A 8 6.63 -1.72 -7.63
CA GLY A 8 6.47 -1.40 -9.05
C GLY A 8 6.39 -2.63 -9.97
N HIS A 9 6.98 -3.75 -9.58
CA HIS A 9 6.96 -5.00 -10.36
C HIS A 9 6.21 -6.14 -9.65
N SER A 10 5.45 -5.85 -8.60
CA SER A 10 4.68 -6.85 -7.83
C SER A 10 5.52 -8.01 -7.30
N MET A 11 6.82 -7.78 -7.03
CA MET A 11 7.80 -8.80 -6.64
C MET A 11 8.15 -8.76 -5.14
N ALA A 12 7.19 -8.43 -4.28
CA ALA A 12 7.45 -8.30 -2.84
C ALA A 12 7.99 -9.61 -2.20
N GLY A 13 7.49 -10.76 -2.60
CA GLY A 13 7.93 -12.07 -2.13
C GLY A 13 9.33 -12.49 -2.59
N TRP A 14 9.84 -11.89 -3.66
CA TRP A 14 11.16 -12.21 -4.25
C TRP A 14 12.33 -11.59 -3.47
N ARG A 15 12.08 -10.63 -2.59
CA ARG A 15 13.06 -9.98 -1.72
C ARG A 15 14.26 -9.41 -2.48
N VAL A 16 14.01 -8.68 -3.58
CA VAL A 16 15.04 -8.10 -4.44
C VAL A 16 14.93 -6.58 -4.51
N GLY A 17 16.06 -5.95 -4.45
CA GLY A 17 16.24 -4.51 -4.63
C GLY A 17 17.68 -4.20 -5.03
N VAL A 18 17.93 -2.94 -5.35
CA VAL A 18 19.24 -2.47 -5.81
C VAL A 18 19.69 -1.23 -5.04
N VAL A 19 20.99 -1.11 -4.87
CA VAL A 19 21.63 0.11 -4.37
C VAL A 19 22.59 0.61 -5.42
N VAL A 20 22.45 1.87 -5.80
CA VAL A 20 23.28 2.54 -6.82
C VAL A 20 23.86 3.82 -6.22
N GLY A 21 25.15 4.06 -6.45
CA GLY A 21 25.79 5.26 -5.93
C GLY A 21 27.27 5.36 -6.25
N LYS A 22 27.95 6.28 -5.59
CA LYS A 22 29.40 6.41 -5.72
C LYS A 22 30.09 5.14 -5.27
N LYS A 23 31.18 4.81 -5.97
CA LYS A 23 31.98 3.60 -5.72
C LYS A 23 32.34 3.42 -4.23
N GLU A 24 32.81 4.48 -3.58
CA GLU A 24 33.20 4.46 -2.16
C GLU A 24 32.08 3.99 -1.21
N TRP A 25 30.82 4.40 -1.48
CA TRP A 25 29.65 3.98 -0.71
C TRP A 25 29.26 2.54 -1.00
N ILE A 26 29.31 2.17 -2.29
CA ILE A 26 28.99 0.80 -2.71
C ILE A 26 30.03 -0.18 -2.17
N ASP A 27 31.32 0.15 -2.21
CA ASP A 27 32.39 -0.69 -1.65
C ASP A 27 32.21 -0.91 -0.13
N SER A 28 31.82 0.13 0.61
CA SER A 28 31.55 0.02 2.05
C SER A 28 30.36 -0.89 2.33
N ILE A 29 29.25 -0.74 1.58
CA ILE A 29 28.07 -1.59 1.69
C ILE A 29 28.43 -3.05 1.33
N LEU A 30 29.17 -3.25 0.24
CA LEU A 30 29.57 -4.57 -0.24
C LEU A 30 30.48 -5.27 0.76
N THR A 31 31.40 -4.56 1.41
CA THR A 31 32.27 -5.10 2.46
C THR A 31 31.45 -5.68 3.61
N PHE A 32 30.40 -4.97 4.05
CA PHE A 32 29.49 -5.48 5.09
C PHE A 32 28.64 -6.62 4.56
N LYS A 33 28.01 -6.45 3.39
CA LYS A 33 27.09 -7.41 2.76
C LYS A 33 27.77 -8.77 2.51
N SER A 34 29.02 -8.77 2.03
CA SER A 34 29.77 -10.00 1.76
C SER A 34 30.11 -10.82 3.01
N ASN A 35 30.03 -10.21 4.20
CA ASN A 35 30.17 -10.90 5.47
C ASN A 35 28.84 -11.39 6.04
N MET A 36 27.71 -10.93 5.48
CA MET A 36 26.36 -11.37 5.90
C MET A 36 25.88 -12.60 5.13
N ASP A 37 26.15 -12.64 3.84
CA ASP A 37 25.75 -13.74 2.95
C ASP A 37 26.73 -13.95 1.82
N SER A 38 26.67 -15.13 1.19
CA SER A 38 27.56 -15.55 0.10
C SER A 38 27.07 -15.11 -1.28
N GLY A 39 26.05 -14.30 -1.36
CA GLY A 39 25.46 -13.80 -2.60
C GLY A 39 23.96 -14.09 -2.74
N MET A 40 23.41 -13.62 -3.85
CA MET A 40 21.99 -13.79 -4.16
C MET A 40 21.78 -14.99 -5.09
N PHE A 41 20.73 -15.75 -4.85
CA PHE A 41 20.34 -16.88 -5.70
C PHE A 41 20.12 -16.41 -7.15
N TYR A 42 20.84 -17.01 -8.09
CA TYR A 42 20.89 -16.56 -9.48
C TYR A 42 19.52 -16.43 -10.18
N PRO A 43 18.55 -17.38 -10.00
CA PRO A 43 17.22 -17.23 -10.60
C PRO A 43 16.47 -15.96 -10.17
N ILE A 44 16.71 -15.45 -8.95
CA ILE A 44 16.13 -14.17 -8.51
C ILE A 44 16.74 -13.01 -9.29
N GLN A 45 18.05 -13.07 -9.57
CA GLN A 45 18.74 -12.04 -10.37
C GLN A 45 18.23 -12.03 -11.81
N ALA A 46 18.08 -13.22 -12.43
CA ALA A 46 17.54 -13.36 -13.77
C ALA A 46 16.09 -12.87 -13.88
N ALA A 47 15.26 -13.17 -12.86
CA ALA A 47 13.89 -12.66 -12.79
C ALA A 47 13.85 -11.14 -12.64
N ALA A 48 14.76 -10.57 -11.84
CA ALA A 48 14.89 -9.12 -11.67
C ALA A 48 15.31 -8.42 -12.98
N ASP A 49 16.25 -9.00 -13.72
CA ASP A 49 16.67 -8.50 -15.02
C ASP A 49 15.50 -8.49 -16.02
N THR A 50 14.75 -9.57 -16.08
CA THR A 50 13.53 -9.67 -16.90
C THR A 50 12.49 -8.61 -16.50
N ALA A 51 12.27 -8.42 -15.20
CA ALA A 51 11.31 -7.43 -14.70
C ALA A 51 11.73 -6.00 -15.03
N LEU A 52 13.02 -5.69 -14.91
CA LEU A 52 13.56 -4.37 -15.23
C LEU A 52 13.54 -4.04 -16.73
N ALA A 53 13.45 -5.06 -17.59
CA ALA A 53 13.30 -4.90 -19.02
C ALA A 53 11.85 -4.62 -19.47
N LEU A 54 10.87 -4.70 -18.57
CA LEU A 54 9.47 -4.37 -18.87
C LEU A 54 9.34 -2.87 -19.19
N GLY A 55 8.58 -2.56 -20.24
CA GLY A 55 8.33 -1.19 -20.69
C GLY A 55 7.20 -0.48 -19.94
N GLU A 56 6.82 0.68 -20.45
CA GLU A 56 5.72 1.50 -19.91
C GLU A 56 4.39 0.75 -19.87
N GLU A 57 4.15 -0.13 -20.85
CA GLU A 57 2.91 -0.94 -20.96
C GLU A 57 2.62 -1.73 -19.67
N TRP A 58 3.66 -2.26 -19.01
CA TRP A 58 3.51 -2.93 -17.72
C TRP A 58 2.91 -2.00 -16.65
N PHE A 59 3.42 -0.77 -16.58
CA PHE A 59 2.96 0.20 -15.59
C PHE A 59 1.59 0.75 -15.93
N GLU A 60 1.25 0.91 -17.20
CA GLU A 60 -0.08 1.31 -17.66
C GLU A 60 -1.14 0.26 -17.27
N GLU A 61 -0.87 -1.02 -17.52
CA GLU A 61 -1.75 -2.11 -17.13
C GLU A 61 -1.92 -2.17 -15.60
N LEU A 62 -0.81 -2.14 -14.86
CA LEU A 62 -0.81 -2.18 -13.40
C LEU A 62 -1.57 -0.99 -12.80
N ASN A 63 -1.32 0.21 -13.30
CA ASN A 63 -2.03 1.42 -12.86
C ASN A 63 -3.51 1.36 -13.20
N GLY A 64 -3.89 0.80 -14.34
CA GLY A 64 -5.29 0.60 -14.71
C GLY A 64 -6.05 -0.24 -13.66
N ILE A 65 -5.44 -1.31 -13.17
CA ILE A 65 -5.98 -2.15 -12.08
C ILE A 65 -6.15 -1.32 -10.80
N TYR A 66 -5.13 -0.56 -10.41
CA TYR A 66 -5.20 0.27 -9.20
C TYR A 66 -6.21 1.40 -9.29
N TYR A 67 -6.38 2.04 -10.45
CA TYR A 67 -7.43 3.04 -10.67
C TYR A 67 -8.85 2.45 -10.53
N GLY A 68 -9.08 1.21 -10.98
CA GLY A 68 -10.33 0.51 -10.75
C GLY A 68 -10.63 0.34 -9.25
N ARG A 69 -9.62 -0.12 -8.50
CA ARG A 69 -9.72 -0.33 -7.05
C ARG A 69 -9.84 0.98 -6.27
N GLU A 70 -9.16 2.02 -6.71
CA GLU A 70 -9.22 3.36 -6.11
C GLU A 70 -10.65 3.92 -6.10
N LYS A 71 -11.37 3.78 -7.23
CA LYS A 71 -12.77 4.19 -7.32
C LYS A 71 -13.67 3.48 -6.29
N GLN A 72 -13.45 2.19 -6.08
CA GLN A 72 -14.20 1.43 -5.08
C GLN A 72 -13.81 1.84 -3.65
N ALA A 73 -12.51 2.12 -3.42
CA ALA A 73 -12.01 2.63 -2.15
C ALA A 73 -12.65 3.99 -1.80
N TYR A 74 -12.81 4.86 -2.79
CA TYR A 74 -13.47 6.15 -2.59
C TYR A 74 -14.95 5.99 -2.21
N ALA A 75 -15.67 5.11 -2.89
CA ALA A 75 -17.06 4.83 -2.53
C ALA A 75 -17.22 4.30 -1.08
N LEU A 76 -16.26 3.48 -0.62
CA LEU A 76 -16.19 3.02 0.76
C LEU A 76 -15.96 4.17 1.74
N LEU A 77 -14.99 5.03 1.44
CA LEU A 77 -14.65 6.18 2.30
C LEU A 77 -15.77 7.23 2.35
N ASP A 78 -16.45 7.46 1.22
CA ASP A 78 -17.62 8.33 1.15
C ASP A 78 -18.76 7.82 2.03
N ALA A 79 -19.02 6.50 2.02
CA ALA A 79 -20.03 5.88 2.86
C ALA A 79 -19.71 6.01 4.36
N LEU A 80 -18.43 6.06 4.73
CA LEU A 80 -17.96 6.34 6.09
C LEU A 80 -17.94 7.84 6.44
N GLY A 81 -18.09 8.73 5.45
CA GLY A 81 -17.99 10.19 5.62
C GLY A 81 -16.56 10.69 5.83
N CYS A 82 -15.56 9.90 5.43
CA CYS A 82 -14.14 10.24 5.53
C CYS A 82 -13.74 11.25 4.45
N LYS A 83 -12.76 12.11 4.75
CA LYS A 83 -12.18 13.06 3.80
C LYS A 83 -10.86 12.50 3.25
N TYR A 84 -10.65 12.60 1.96
CA TYR A 84 -9.42 12.13 1.30
C TYR A 84 -9.07 13.02 0.11
N ARG A 85 -7.82 12.94 -0.30
CA ARG A 85 -7.37 13.52 -1.58
C ARG A 85 -7.42 12.41 -2.63
N GLU A 86 -7.98 12.71 -3.78
CA GLU A 86 -7.96 11.79 -4.94
C GLU A 86 -6.55 11.62 -5.51
N HIS A 87 -6.33 10.52 -6.19
CA HIS A 87 -5.10 10.18 -6.91
C HIS A 87 -3.83 10.25 -6.04
N GLN A 88 -3.90 9.66 -4.85
CA GLN A 88 -2.73 9.52 -4.00
C GLN A 88 -1.75 8.50 -4.61
N ALA A 89 -0.46 8.83 -4.55
CA ALA A 89 0.57 7.93 -5.03
C ALA A 89 0.68 6.66 -4.14
N GLY A 90 0.94 5.52 -4.78
CA GLY A 90 1.22 4.26 -4.11
C GLY A 90 0.01 3.33 -3.99
N LEU A 91 0.05 2.44 -3.01
CA LEU A 91 -0.87 1.31 -2.87
C LEU A 91 -1.92 1.50 -1.79
N PHE A 92 -2.06 2.70 -1.27
CA PHE A 92 -2.92 3.01 -0.13
C PHE A 92 -3.63 4.34 -0.34
N VAL A 93 -4.84 4.43 0.20
CA VAL A 93 -5.55 5.70 0.35
C VAL A 93 -5.48 6.11 1.82
N TRP A 94 -4.99 7.31 2.08
CA TRP A 94 -4.95 7.94 3.40
C TRP A 94 -6.13 8.89 3.50
N ALA A 95 -6.97 8.68 4.52
CA ALA A 95 -8.21 9.42 4.68
C ALA A 95 -8.38 9.91 6.11
N GLU A 96 -8.87 11.13 6.25
CA GLU A 96 -9.21 11.75 7.52
C GLU A 96 -10.59 11.28 8.00
N LEU A 97 -10.74 11.02 9.30
CA LEU A 97 -12.00 10.65 9.93
C LEU A 97 -13.03 11.76 9.76
N PRO A 98 -14.34 11.41 9.77
CA PRO A 98 -15.40 12.41 9.78
C PRO A 98 -15.22 13.42 10.92
N GLU A 99 -15.48 14.70 10.68
CA GLU A 99 -15.39 15.73 11.72
C GLU A 99 -16.34 15.47 12.89
N SER A 100 -17.48 14.83 12.61
CA SER A 100 -18.47 14.47 13.62
C SER A 100 -18.06 13.28 14.49
N TYR A 101 -16.98 12.58 14.15
CA TYR A 101 -16.50 11.45 14.94
C TYR A 101 -15.55 11.92 16.04
N GLU A 102 -15.95 11.75 17.29
CA GLU A 102 -15.19 12.24 18.46
C GLU A 102 -14.04 11.31 18.89
N GLY A 103 -14.04 10.04 18.45
CA GLY A 103 -13.01 9.06 18.75
C GLY A 103 -11.72 9.25 17.94
N ASP A 104 -10.71 8.47 18.26
CA ASP A 104 -9.46 8.39 17.49
C ASP A 104 -9.52 7.32 16.39
N SER A 105 -8.42 7.16 15.67
CA SER A 105 -8.33 6.21 14.55
C SER A 105 -8.44 4.74 14.99
N PHE A 106 -8.04 4.41 16.22
CA PHE A 106 -8.14 3.05 16.75
C PHE A 106 -9.61 2.71 17.04
N ALA A 107 -10.28 3.58 17.78
CA ALA A 107 -11.70 3.40 18.09
C ALA A 107 -12.57 3.35 16.82
N PHE A 108 -12.23 4.17 15.80
CA PHE A 108 -12.94 4.14 14.53
C PHE A 108 -12.71 2.84 13.77
N SER A 109 -11.47 2.36 13.72
CA SER A 109 -11.13 1.09 13.07
C SER A 109 -11.83 -0.10 13.73
N ASP A 110 -11.86 -0.14 15.07
CA ASP A 110 -12.52 -1.18 15.84
C ASP A 110 -14.04 -1.15 15.59
N GLU A 111 -14.66 0.05 15.59
CA GLU A 111 -16.08 0.20 15.30
C GLU A 111 -16.46 -0.30 13.89
N VAL A 112 -15.67 0.04 12.87
CA VAL A 112 -15.89 -0.43 11.49
C VAL A 112 -15.69 -1.95 11.41
N MET A 113 -14.69 -2.48 12.07
CA MET A 113 -14.44 -3.92 12.11
C MET A 113 -15.59 -4.68 12.77
N ASP A 114 -16.06 -4.22 13.93
CA ASP A 114 -17.13 -4.87 14.69
C ASP A 114 -18.50 -4.84 13.97
N LYS A 115 -18.79 -3.74 13.26
CA LYS A 115 -20.08 -3.56 12.59
C LYS A 115 -20.14 -4.13 11.19
N CYS A 116 -19.00 -4.15 10.47
CA CYS A 116 -18.95 -4.41 9.03
C CYS A 116 -18.02 -5.56 8.61
N ASP A 117 -17.30 -6.17 9.54
CA ASP A 117 -16.23 -7.15 9.25
C ASP A 117 -15.16 -6.58 8.30
N VAL A 118 -14.85 -5.28 8.40
CA VAL A 118 -13.89 -4.58 7.56
C VAL A 118 -12.82 -3.94 8.42
N PHE A 119 -11.57 -4.36 8.24
CA PHE A 119 -10.42 -3.75 8.91
C PHE A 119 -9.83 -2.60 8.10
N LEU A 120 -9.77 -1.43 8.71
CA LEU A 120 -9.05 -0.26 8.21
C LEU A 120 -7.83 -0.01 9.12
N THR A 121 -6.67 0.23 8.53
CA THR A 121 -5.48 0.46 9.35
C THR A 121 -5.60 1.81 10.08
N PRO A 122 -5.59 1.85 11.43
CA PRO A 122 -5.63 3.11 12.16
C PRO A 122 -4.34 3.91 11.93
N GLY A 123 -4.48 5.20 11.62
CA GLY A 123 -3.34 6.06 11.33
C GLY A 123 -2.44 6.32 12.55
N GLY A 124 -2.99 6.23 13.75
CA GLY A 124 -2.25 6.36 15.00
C GLY A 124 -1.06 5.40 15.15
N ILE A 125 -1.05 4.26 14.45
CA ILE A 125 0.12 3.34 14.43
C ILE A 125 1.36 3.96 13.78
N PHE A 126 1.19 5.03 13.00
CA PHE A 126 2.29 5.74 12.32
C PHE A 126 2.75 6.99 13.10
N GLY A 127 2.15 7.27 14.24
CA GLY A 127 2.46 8.41 15.10
C GLY A 127 1.22 9.23 15.47
N SER A 128 1.38 10.13 16.44
CA SER A 128 0.26 10.95 16.99
C SER A 128 -0.48 11.78 15.95
N GLU A 129 0.21 12.27 14.94
CA GLU A 129 -0.39 13.04 13.83
C GLU A 129 -1.36 12.20 13.00
N GLY A 130 -1.24 10.87 13.07
CA GLY A 130 -2.14 9.93 12.41
C GLY A 130 -3.45 9.65 13.18
N ASN A 131 -3.64 10.15 14.40
CA ASN A 131 -4.79 9.81 15.25
C ASN A 131 -6.16 10.16 14.65
N ARG A 132 -6.20 11.08 13.69
CA ARG A 132 -7.43 11.45 12.97
C ARG A 132 -7.52 10.85 11.57
N TYR A 133 -6.71 9.82 11.27
CA TYR A 133 -6.63 9.24 9.94
C TYR A 133 -6.76 7.72 9.96
N ILE A 134 -7.19 7.18 8.83
CA ILE A 134 -7.17 5.75 8.52
C ILE A 134 -6.44 5.53 7.19
N ARG A 135 -5.92 4.32 7.02
CA ARG A 135 -5.33 3.88 5.76
C ARG A 135 -6.09 2.70 5.18
N LEU A 136 -6.57 2.85 3.95
CA LEU A 136 -7.19 1.80 3.17
C LEU A 136 -6.19 1.25 2.15
N THR A 137 -6.10 -0.08 2.02
CA THR A 137 -5.22 -0.74 1.03
C THR A 137 -5.93 -0.94 -0.31
N LEU A 138 -5.20 -0.73 -1.40
CA LEU A 138 -5.62 -1.07 -2.76
C LEU A 138 -5.08 -2.45 -3.20
N CYS A 139 -4.39 -3.18 -2.30
CA CYS A 139 -3.76 -4.45 -2.63
C CYS A 139 -4.71 -5.65 -2.58
N CYS A 140 -5.99 -5.46 -2.29
CA CYS A 140 -6.98 -6.54 -2.29
C CYS A 140 -7.74 -6.63 -3.63
N PRO A 141 -8.27 -7.81 -3.97
CA PRO A 141 -9.12 -7.97 -5.16
C PRO A 141 -10.33 -7.06 -5.15
N GLU A 142 -10.79 -6.64 -6.32
CA GLU A 142 -11.94 -5.75 -6.47
C GLU A 142 -13.22 -6.31 -5.84
N GLU A 143 -13.42 -7.62 -5.93
CA GLU A 143 -14.57 -8.31 -5.31
C GLU A 143 -14.60 -8.15 -3.78
N LEU A 144 -13.42 -8.19 -3.12
CA LEU A 144 -13.34 -7.97 -1.69
C LEU A 144 -13.54 -6.50 -1.32
N LEU A 145 -13.03 -5.57 -2.11
CA LEU A 145 -13.30 -4.14 -1.93
C LEU A 145 -14.79 -3.85 -2.08
N LYS A 146 -15.42 -4.41 -3.12
CA LYS A 146 -16.87 -4.26 -3.32
C LYS A 146 -17.65 -4.82 -2.15
N LYS A 147 -17.33 -6.02 -1.69
CA LYS A 147 -17.99 -6.62 -0.51
C LYS A 147 -17.84 -5.75 0.73
N ALA A 148 -16.64 -5.22 0.98
CA ALA A 148 -16.38 -4.31 2.09
C ALA A 148 -17.22 -3.03 1.97
N THR A 149 -17.29 -2.46 0.77
CA THR A 149 -18.12 -1.28 0.49
C THR A 149 -19.60 -1.55 0.74
N ASP A 150 -20.11 -2.67 0.24
CA ASP A 150 -21.52 -3.07 0.43
C ASP A 150 -21.86 -3.25 1.92
N ASN A 151 -20.95 -3.88 2.70
CA ASN A 151 -21.11 -4.03 4.16
C ASN A 151 -21.16 -2.68 4.88
N ILE A 152 -20.28 -1.76 4.51
CA ILE A 152 -20.21 -0.42 5.11
C ILE A 152 -21.47 0.39 4.75
N ILE A 153 -21.88 0.40 3.49
CA ILE A 153 -23.09 1.09 3.05
C ILE A 153 -24.32 0.56 3.82
N ALA A 154 -24.40 -0.74 4.04
CA ALA A 154 -25.52 -1.34 4.78
C ALA A 154 -25.59 -0.91 6.26
N LYS A 155 -24.48 -0.50 6.86
CA LYS A 155 -24.36 -0.17 8.30
C LYS A 155 -24.15 1.30 8.62
N PHE A 156 -23.44 2.03 7.75
CA PHE A 156 -23.11 3.44 7.90
C PHE A 156 -23.77 4.33 6.82
N GLY A 157 -24.21 3.75 5.70
CA GLY A 157 -24.90 4.47 4.63
C GLY A 157 -26.20 5.11 5.16
N LYS A 158 -26.35 6.38 4.84
CA LYS A 158 -27.56 7.15 5.14
C LYS A 158 -28.58 7.00 4.03
#